data_595098303c7cd010e8e0a4d21d78f189
#
_entry.id   595098303c7cd010e8e0a4d21d78f189
#
_cell.length_a   1.000
_cell.length_b   1.000
_cell.length_c   1.000
_cell.angle_alpha   90.00
_cell.angle_beta   90.00
_cell.angle_gamma   90.00
#
_symmetry.space_group_name_H-M   'P 1'
#
loop_
_entity.id
_entity.type
_entity.pdbx_description
1 polymer ?
#
loop_
_entity_poly.entity_id
_entity_poly.type
_entity_poly.pdbx_seq_one_letter_code
_entity_poly.pdbx_strand_id
1 'polypeptide(L)'
;MDKAGPVTAGDIQEISQYEIVNKDQHICTLDRATKFSIEMEVRVGRGFNSQEDNKHPDMPIGVIPIDSIFSPVRRVKYGVENTRVGQRTDYDKLNLEVWTDGRIEPHDALLQASAILRHHLDVFVSYDKDLIAFE
;
A
#
# COMPACT_ATOMS: atom_id res chain seq x y z
N MET A 1 -21.85 1.26 -19.15
CA MET A 1 -23.05 0.73 -18.44
C MET A 1 -24.28 1.52 -18.86
N ASP A 2 -25.41 0.84 -19.04
CA ASP A 2 -26.67 1.48 -19.48
C ASP A 2 -27.80 1.27 -18.46
N LYS A 3 -27.46 1.04 -17.18
CA LYS A 3 -28.45 0.78 -16.11
C LYS A 3 -28.28 1.78 -14.99
N ALA A 4 -29.43 2.23 -14.43
CA ALA A 4 -29.44 2.97 -13.17
C ALA A 4 -29.06 2.02 -12.01
N GLY A 5 -28.40 2.55 -11.00
CA GLY A 5 -28.01 1.79 -9.81
C GLY A 5 -26.56 2.03 -9.37
N PRO A 6 -26.12 1.27 -8.36
CA PRO A 6 -24.72 1.36 -7.89
C PRO A 6 -23.76 0.79 -8.93
N VAL A 7 -22.64 1.47 -9.11
CA VAL A 7 -21.49 1.03 -9.91
C VAL A 7 -20.40 0.62 -8.94
N THR A 8 -19.93 -0.59 -9.08
CA THR A 8 -18.89 -1.18 -8.19
C THR A 8 -17.60 -1.45 -8.96
N ALA A 9 -16.54 -1.73 -8.24
CA ALA A 9 -15.26 -2.10 -8.83
C ALA A 9 -15.36 -3.39 -9.69
N GLY A 10 -16.32 -4.27 -9.41
CA GLY A 10 -16.58 -5.47 -10.21
C GLY A 10 -17.14 -5.19 -11.60
N ASP A 11 -17.63 -3.97 -11.85
CA ASP A 11 -18.11 -3.54 -13.17
C ASP A 11 -16.98 -3.06 -14.11
N ILE A 12 -15.74 -2.94 -13.58
CA ILE A 12 -14.57 -2.54 -14.37
C ILE A 12 -14.20 -3.71 -15.29
N GLN A 13 -13.91 -3.42 -16.55
CA GLN A 13 -13.41 -4.43 -17.49
C GLN A 13 -12.03 -4.91 -17.03
N GLU A 14 -11.92 -6.18 -16.70
CA GLU A 14 -10.65 -6.80 -16.34
C GLU A 14 -9.70 -6.82 -17.53
N ILE A 15 -8.47 -6.36 -17.30
CA ILE A 15 -7.37 -6.44 -18.26
C ILE A 15 -6.39 -7.48 -17.70
N SER A 16 -5.80 -8.30 -18.55
CA SER A 16 -4.89 -9.39 -18.16
C SER A 16 -3.69 -8.98 -17.28
N GLN A 17 -3.42 -7.69 -17.17
CA GLN A 17 -2.31 -7.14 -16.40
C GLN A 17 -2.69 -6.73 -14.97
N TYR A 18 -3.98 -6.61 -14.65
CA TYR A 18 -4.46 -6.13 -13.36
C TYR A 18 -5.63 -6.97 -12.86
N GLU A 19 -5.59 -7.32 -11.59
CA GLU A 19 -6.67 -7.98 -10.87
C GLU A 19 -7.28 -7.03 -9.85
N ILE A 20 -8.61 -7.01 -9.79
CA ILE A 20 -9.37 -6.21 -8.82
C ILE A 20 -9.61 -7.06 -7.59
N VAL A 21 -8.97 -6.72 -6.48
CA VAL A 21 -9.06 -7.45 -5.22
C VAL A 21 -10.42 -7.22 -4.54
N ASN A 22 -10.89 -5.98 -4.50
CA ASN A 22 -12.11 -5.57 -3.80
C ASN A 22 -13.26 -5.26 -4.76
N LYS A 23 -13.82 -6.29 -5.39
CA LYS A 23 -14.89 -6.15 -6.42
C LYS A 23 -16.15 -5.46 -5.92
N ASP A 24 -16.43 -5.55 -4.62
CA ASP A 24 -17.61 -4.95 -3.99
C ASP A 24 -17.45 -3.46 -3.64
N GLN A 25 -16.28 -2.87 -3.91
CA GLN A 25 -16.02 -1.46 -3.65
C GLN A 25 -16.97 -0.57 -4.46
N HIS A 26 -17.79 0.21 -3.76
CA HIS A 26 -18.67 1.19 -4.40
C HIS A 26 -17.86 2.34 -5.00
N ILE A 27 -18.14 2.67 -6.26
CA ILE A 27 -17.49 3.78 -7.00
C ILE A 27 -18.44 4.97 -7.06
N CYS A 28 -19.64 4.76 -7.63
CA CYS A 28 -20.68 5.79 -7.74
C CYS A 28 -22.06 5.15 -7.87
N THR A 29 -23.09 5.98 -7.84
CA THR A 29 -24.47 5.54 -8.10
C THR A 29 -25.06 6.36 -9.23
N LEU A 30 -25.61 5.70 -10.25
CA LEU A 30 -26.31 6.33 -11.36
C LEU A 30 -27.80 6.43 -11.03
N ASP A 31 -28.31 7.64 -10.90
CA ASP A 31 -29.72 7.92 -10.63
C ASP A 31 -30.64 7.52 -11.80
N ARG A 32 -30.11 7.59 -13.03
CA ARG A 32 -30.86 7.26 -14.26
C ARG A 32 -30.05 6.32 -15.14
N ALA A 33 -30.74 5.55 -15.96
CA ALA A 33 -30.13 4.77 -17.03
C ALA A 33 -29.50 5.72 -18.06
N THR A 34 -28.19 5.86 -18.00
CA THR A 34 -27.39 6.74 -18.86
C THR A 34 -26.15 5.99 -19.30
N LYS A 35 -25.73 6.22 -20.53
CA LYS A 35 -24.46 5.67 -21.02
C LYS A 35 -23.31 6.34 -20.23
N PHE A 36 -22.68 5.56 -19.36
CA PHE A 36 -21.62 5.99 -18.50
C PHE A 36 -20.34 5.25 -18.85
N SER A 37 -19.26 5.98 -19.07
CA SER A 37 -17.93 5.44 -19.37
C SER A 37 -16.89 6.23 -18.60
N ILE A 38 -16.03 5.52 -17.87
CA ILE A 38 -14.85 6.07 -17.20
C ILE A 38 -13.65 5.30 -17.73
N GLU A 39 -12.61 6.02 -18.12
CA GLU A 39 -11.30 5.47 -18.41
C GLU A 39 -10.37 5.82 -17.25
N MET A 40 -9.66 4.82 -16.72
CA MET A 40 -8.76 4.98 -15.57
C MET A 40 -7.36 4.57 -15.97
N GLU A 41 -6.39 5.45 -15.75
CA GLU A 41 -4.99 5.14 -15.92
C GLU A 41 -4.45 4.55 -14.60
N VAL A 42 -3.90 3.33 -14.65
CA VAL A 42 -3.33 2.62 -13.50
C VAL A 42 -1.81 2.55 -13.66
N ARG A 43 -1.10 2.96 -12.64
CA ARG A 43 0.37 2.92 -12.59
C ARG A 43 0.87 2.17 -11.37
N VAL A 44 2.06 1.62 -11.47
CA VAL A 44 2.81 1.06 -10.34
C VAL A 44 3.73 2.13 -9.78
N GLY A 45 3.75 2.29 -8.47
CA GLY A 45 4.57 3.28 -7.78
C GLY A 45 4.95 2.86 -6.37
N ARG A 46 5.46 3.79 -5.58
CA ARG A 46 5.86 3.59 -4.18
C ARG A 46 5.33 4.72 -3.32
N GLY A 47 4.91 4.36 -2.10
CA GLY A 47 4.46 5.33 -1.11
C GLY A 47 3.14 6.00 -1.49
N PHE A 48 3.15 7.31 -1.61
CA PHE A 48 1.98 8.15 -1.88
C PHE A 48 2.37 9.28 -2.83
N ASN A 49 1.55 9.50 -3.84
CA ASN A 49 1.62 10.69 -4.69
C ASN A 49 0.33 11.47 -4.55
N SER A 50 0.45 12.75 -4.28
CA SER A 50 -0.72 13.64 -4.21
C SER A 50 -1.29 13.92 -5.60
N GLN A 51 -2.54 14.38 -5.63
CA GLN A 51 -3.18 14.88 -6.84
C GLN A 51 -2.32 15.93 -7.57
N GLU A 52 -1.66 16.80 -6.82
CA GLU A 52 -0.79 17.86 -7.37
C GLU A 52 0.45 17.28 -8.05
N ASP A 53 1.07 16.25 -7.44
CA ASP A 53 2.23 15.55 -8.01
C ASP A 53 1.88 14.75 -9.28
N ASN A 54 0.64 14.28 -9.36
CA ASN A 54 0.12 13.55 -10.51
C ASN A 54 -0.32 14.50 -11.65
N LYS A 55 -0.38 15.82 -11.41
CA LYS A 55 -0.76 16.79 -12.40
C LYS A 55 0.43 17.16 -13.30
N HIS A 56 0.33 16.85 -14.58
CA HIS A 56 1.32 17.22 -15.57
C HIS A 56 0.80 18.36 -16.47
N PRO A 57 1.67 19.30 -16.92
CA PRO A 57 1.28 20.41 -17.79
C PRO A 57 0.62 19.98 -19.11
N ASP A 58 0.99 18.79 -19.62
CA ASP A 58 0.53 18.25 -20.89
C ASP A 58 -0.70 17.32 -20.75
N MET A 59 -1.41 17.37 -19.61
CA MET A 59 -2.60 16.53 -19.43
C MET A 59 -3.72 16.92 -20.39
N PRO A 60 -4.35 15.94 -21.07
CA PRO A 60 -5.52 16.19 -21.91
C PRO A 60 -6.67 16.81 -21.11
N ILE A 61 -7.46 17.65 -21.78
CA ILE A 61 -8.67 18.22 -21.21
C ILE A 61 -9.65 17.09 -20.86
N GLY A 62 -10.13 17.08 -19.60
CA GLY A 62 -11.06 16.07 -19.10
C GLY A 62 -10.42 14.99 -18.23
N VAL A 63 -9.09 14.97 -18.14
CA VAL A 63 -8.39 14.09 -17.19
C VAL A 63 -8.40 14.73 -15.81
N ILE A 64 -8.84 13.98 -14.82
CA ILE A 64 -8.90 14.40 -13.42
C ILE A 64 -7.81 13.64 -12.65
N PRO A 65 -6.74 14.32 -12.21
CA PRO A 65 -5.73 13.69 -11.38
C PRO A 65 -6.33 13.42 -9.98
N ILE A 66 -6.00 12.27 -9.42
CA ILE A 66 -6.40 11.87 -8.06
C ILE A 66 -5.18 11.45 -7.27
N ASP A 67 -5.32 11.43 -5.94
CA ASP A 67 -4.31 10.89 -5.05
C ASP A 67 -4.05 9.42 -5.34
N SER A 68 -2.77 9.03 -5.38
CA SER A 68 -2.34 7.66 -5.66
C SER A 68 -1.69 7.05 -4.43
N ILE A 69 -2.38 6.07 -3.83
CA ILE A 69 -1.91 5.32 -2.67
C ILE A 69 -1.29 4.01 -3.15
N PHE A 70 0.03 3.96 -3.24
CA PHE A 70 0.75 2.76 -3.68
C PHE A 70 1.04 1.80 -2.52
N SER A 71 1.18 2.33 -1.28
CA SER A 71 1.44 1.49 -0.12
C SER A 71 0.25 0.57 0.20
N PRO A 72 0.46 -0.74 0.32
CA PRO A 72 -0.59 -1.68 0.73
C PRO A 72 -0.88 -1.63 2.23
N VAL A 73 -0.01 -1.01 3.03
CA VAL A 73 -0.18 -0.90 4.49
C VAL A 73 -1.06 0.29 4.81
N ARG A 74 -2.20 0.02 5.44
CA ARG A 74 -3.20 1.03 5.83
C ARG A 74 -2.93 1.64 7.18
N ARG A 75 -2.55 0.80 8.14
CA ARG A 75 -2.32 1.21 9.51
C ARG A 75 -1.32 0.29 10.20
N VAL A 76 -0.49 0.87 11.04
CA VAL A 76 0.40 0.15 11.94
C VAL A 76 0.19 0.69 13.35
N LYS A 77 0.06 -0.23 14.32
CA LYS A 77 0.04 0.10 15.73
C LYS A 77 1.13 -0.71 16.41
N TYR A 78 1.87 -0.10 17.30
CA TYR A 78 2.87 -0.78 18.09
C TYR A 78 2.74 -0.42 19.58
N GLY A 79 3.15 -1.34 20.40
CA GLY A 79 3.25 -1.16 21.85
C GLY A 79 4.49 -1.87 22.36
N VAL A 80 5.18 -1.26 23.31
CA VAL A 80 6.33 -1.84 23.98
C VAL A 80 5.96 -2.06 25.43
N GLU A 81 6.18 -3.27 25.90
CA GLU A 81 5.89 -3.71 27.26
C GLU A 81 7.13 -4.35 27.87
N ASN A 82 7.37 -4.09 29.15
CA ASN A 82 8.42 -4.80 29.88
C ASN A 82 8.02 -6.27 30.00
N THR A 83 8.96 -7.16 29.76
CA THR A 83 8.72 -8.59 29.88
C THR A 83 9.85 -9.29 30.62
N ARG A 84 9.53 -10.45 31.17
CA ARG A 84 10.50 -11.29 31.89
C ARG A 84 10.91 -12.47 31.02
N VAL A 85 12.21 -12.65 30.86
CA VAL A 85 12.78 -13.83 30.22
C VAL A 85 13.65 -14.56 31.23
N GLY A 86 13.15 -15.66 31.80
CA GLY A 86 13.80 -16.38 32.88
C GLY A 86 13.89 -15.56 34.16
N GLN A 87 15.09 -15.25 34.60
CA GLN A 87 15.33 -14.41 35.80
C GLN A 87 15.56 -12.92 35.46
N ARG A 88 15.66 -12.58 34.19
CA ARG A 88 15.88 -11.19 33.73
C ARG A 88 14.53 -10.52 33.48
N THR A 89 14.38 -9.29 33.97
CA THR A 89 13.17 -8.48 33.88
C THR A 89 13.39 -7.21 33.05
N ASP A 90 14.56 -7.10 32.41
CA ASP A 90 15.05 -5.95 31.65
C ASP A 90 14.84 -6.10 30.13
N TYR A 91 13.94 -6.99 29.72
CA TYR A 91 13.59 -7.18 28.32
C TYR A 91 12.31 -6.43 27.94
N ASP A 92 12.33 -5.88 26.74
CA ASP A 92 11.16 -5.29 26.12
C ASP A 92 10.47 -6.29 25.18
N LYS A 93 9.16 -6.30 25.21
CA LYS A 93 8.31 -7.04 24.28
C LYS A 93 7.64 -6.05 23.33
N LEU A 94 7.90 -6.20 22.03
CA LEU A 94 7.24 -5.44 21.00
C LEU A 94 5.96 -6.16 20.55
N ASN A 95 4.82 -5.49 20.70
CA ASN A 95 3.55 -5.88 20.09
C ASN A 95 3.34 -5.03 18.85
N LEU A 96 3.19 -5.66 17.69
CA LEU A 96 3.00 -4.99 16.42
C LEU A 96 1.71 -5.47 15.77
N GLU A 97 0.83 -4.54 15.44
CA GLU A 97 -0.40 -4.79 14.72
C GLU A 97 -0.34 -4.10 13.35
N VAL A 98 -0.56 -4.84 12.28
CA VAL A 98 -0.46 -4.33 10.90
C VAL A 98 -1.76 -4.63 10.16
N TRP A 99 -2.32 -3.59 9.53
CA TRP A 99 -3.50 -3.72 8.67
C TRP A 99 -3.11 -3.39 7.23
N THR A 100 -3.46 -4.30 6.33
CA THR A 100 -3.25 -4.14 4.89
C THR A 100 -4.59 -3.95 4.18
N ASP A 101 -4.53 -3.60 2.90
CA ASP A 101 -5.71 -3.45 2.05
C ASP A 101 -6.09 -4.73 1.28
N GLY A 102 -5.43 -5.85 1.57
CA GLY A 102 -5.68 -7.17 0.96
C GLY A 102 -4.77 -7.50 -0.23
N ARG A 103 -3.97 -6.54 -0.73
CA ARG A 103 -3.00 -6.80 -1.80
C ARG A 103 -1.80 -7.63 -1.35
N ILE A 104 -1.50 -7.60 -0.06
CA ILE A 104 -0.38 -8.31 0.56
C ILE A 104 -0.78 -8.81 1.95
N GLU A 105 -0.28 -9.95 2.33
CA GLU A 105 -0.40 -10.45 3.69
C GLU A 105 0.41 -9.58 4.68
N PRO A 106 -0.11 -9.29 5.90
CA PRO A 106 0.60 -8.46 6.88
C PRO A 106 1.99 -8.99 7.23
N HIS A 107 2.16 -10.31 7.27
CA HIS A 107 3.44 -10.96 7.52
C HIS A 107 4.46 -10.64 6.42
N ASP A 108 4.05 -10.75 5.16
CA ASP A 108 4.91 -10.47 4.01
C ASP A 108 5.25 -8.98 3.91
N ALA A 109 4.33 -8.10 4.28
CA ALA A 109 4.58 -6.66 4.36
C ALA A 109 5.70 -6.36 5.37
N LEU A 110 5.69 -7.01 6.53
CA LEU A 110 6.73 -6.88 7.55
C LEU A 110 8.08 -7.42 7.06
N LEU A 111 8.08 -8.59 6.41
CA LEU A 111 9.29 -9.17 5.83
C LEU A 111 9.92 -8.26 4.78
N GLN A 112 9.12 -7.72 3.87
CA GLN A 112 9.60 -6.80 2.83
C GLN A 112 10.14 -5.51 3.43
N ALA A 113 9.44 -4.91 4.40
CA ALA A 113 9.89 -3.70 5.09
C ALA A 113 11.24 -3.93 5.81
N SER A 114 11.38 -5.06 6.49
CA SER A 114 12.61 -5.44 7.17
C SER A 114 13.77 -5.66 6.18
N ALA A 115 13.50 -6.27 5.02
CA ALA A 115 14.49 -6.47 3.97
C ALA A 115 14.97 -5.14 3.37
N ILE A 116 14.04 -4.19 3.14
CA ILE A 116 14.36 -2.85 2.67
C ILE A 116 15.25 -2.13 3.69
N LEU A 117 14.87 -2.15 4.96
CA LEU A 117 15.64 -1.52 6.04
C LEU A 117 17.05 -2.12 6.14
N ARG A 118 17.16 -3.44 6.11
CA ARG A 118 18.44 -4.13 6.11
C ARG A 118 19.31 -3.70 4.94
N HIS A 119 18.75 -3.63 3.73
CA HIS A 119 19.50 -3.21 2.55
C HIS A 119 20.05 -1.78 2.69
N HIS A 120 19.28 -0.87 3.28
CA HIS A 120 19.77 0.49 3.55
C HIS A 120 20.89 0.50 4.62
N LEU A 121 20.83 -0.38 5.60
CA LEU A 121 21.87 -0.50 6.62
C LEU A 121 23.16 -1.19 6.09
N ASP A 122 23.06 -2.01 5.06
CA ASP A 122 24.20 -2.69 4.43
C ASP A 122 25.27 -1.69 3.93
N VAL A 123 24.86 -0.47 3.58
CA VAL A 123 25.79 0.61 3.20
C VAL A 123 26.73 0.95 4.34
N PHE A 124 26.25 0.96 5.58
CA PHE A 124 27.10 1.21 6.76
C PHE A 124 27.99 0.02 7.10
N VAL A 125 27.46 -1.19 6.98
CA VAL A 125 28.19 -2.44 7.26
C VAL A 125 29.29 -2.69 6.22
N SER A 126 29.09 -2.30 4.96
CA SER A 126 30.08 -2.50 3.91
C SER A 126 31.28 -1.54 4.00
N TYR A 127 31.20 -0.50 4.83
CA TYR A 127 32.26 0.48 4.99
C TYR A 127 33.51 -0.12 5.67
N ASP A 128 33.34 -1.02 6.62
CA ASP A 128 34.45 -1.76 7.22
C ASP A 128 33.97 -3.08 7.85
N LYS A 129 34.05 -4.16 7.07
CA LYS A 129 33.59 -5.49 7.51
C LYS A 129 34.49 -6.13 8.57
N ASP A 130 35.72 -5.66 8.70
CA ASP A 130 36.70 -6.26 9.62
C ASP A 130 36.58 -5.72 11.05
N LEU A 131 35.81 -4.67 11.26
CA LEU A 131 35.60 -4.04 12.57
C LEU A 131 34.39 -4.59 13.37
N ILE A 132 33.53 -5.40 12.74
CA ILE A 132 32.32 -5.88 13.41
C ILE A 132 32.45 -7.38 13.69
N ALA A 133 33.00 -7.71 14.85
CA ALA A 133 32.87 -9.04 15.45
C ALA A 133 31.68 -9.01 16.42
N PHE A 134 30.62 -9.69 16.09
CA PHE A 134 29.54 -9.98 17.06
C PHE A 134 29.93 -11.26 17.81
N GLU A 135 30.19 -11.13 19.12
CA GLU A 135 30.28 -12.26 20.04
C GLU A 135 28.89 -12.79 20.41
#